data_97908c8085c999e653f8c8782e98b32e
#
_entry.id   97908c8085c999e653f8c8782e98b32e
#
_cell.length_a   1.000
_cell.length_b   1.000
_cell.length_c   1.000
_cell.angle_alpha   90.00
_cell.angle_beta   90.00
_cell.angle_gamma   90.00
#
_symmetry.space_group_name_H-M   'P 1'
#
loop_
_entity.id
_entity.type
_entity.pdbx_description
1 polymer ?
#
loop_
_entity_poly.entity_id
_entity_poly.type
_entity_poly.pdbx_seq_one_letter_code
_entity_poly.pdbx_strand_id
1 'polypeptide(L)'
;MLKKCVFSLVYLLPIHLYAAQVDVLREQAIQNYRAGQTQQAVSQLDQLLNKYPHDQKLLADYLFIMSSEKRDLTNFSRFLVNINYVDFPEYAKLPLIQNFRDFKHFKTAIDWSNKFNIQKSVDGRILLSVLYAEAQDVANAKDQLSKIDIKGLTADQLVRVAYAYRLINLPVDALATVEHAYQQQPKSSSVLQEYVYDLIAIGSYKKAQQLLQASEKTEQTVQMLQTLQVSEFSQHINNAIARYKYLNREGLSDAESFAELDKVLEQGQKMHQQMNPSDPNYLRFYYDYLYGLDFRGRSKAVIENFTQLNIPLEKLPAYVRHAIADSYLAEQKPKKAEFAYKTLLSEKNYPDMTVYTGLYYSYIEQEKYKEAEQLLAEVDRLIPTYKYSQAKGVDKTSHPDRDDYIALQGMHLAYANHLDQAEKHFQKKVEQAPANESLINNLARVERWREKPLEAKKQFPG
;
A
#
# COMPACT_ATOMS: atom_id res chain seq x y z
N MET A 1 38.15 68.96 3.18
CA MET A 1 37.29 67.81 2.81
C MET A 1 38.02 66.52 2.44
N LEU A 2 39.38 66.44 2.46
CA LEU A 2 40.14 65.21 2.07
C LEU A 2 40.43 64.22 3.22
N LYS A 3 40.25 64.57 4.50
CA LYS A 3 40.53 63.64 5.63
C LYS A 3 39.43 62.66 6.00
N LYS A 4 38.20 62.82 5.51
CA LYS A 4 37.09 61.89 5.80
C LYS A 4 36.96 60.71 4.83
N CYS A 5 37.52 60.79 3.61
CA CYS A 5 37.45 59.70 2.61
C CYS A 5 38.49 58.61 2.81
N VAL A 6 39.63 58.90 3.47
CA VAL A 6 40.71 57.92 3.64
C VAL A 6 40.39 56.89 4.73
N PHE A 7 39.59 57.24 5.76
CA PHE A 7 39.19 56.31 6.83
C PHE A 7 38.16 55.26 6.39
N SER A 8 37.32 55.52 5.36
CA SER A 8 36.37 54.55 4.85
C SER A 8 36.99 53.50 3.94
N LEU A 9 38.07 53.81 3.25
CA LEU A 9 38.74 52.85 2.38
C LEU A 9 39.63 51.81 3.12
N VAL A 10 40.15 52.17 4.30
CA VAL A 10 41.00 51.29 5.09
C VAL A 10 40.22 50.20 5.80
N TYR A 11 38.96 50.39 6.10
CA TYR A 11 38.10 49.37 6.71
C TYR A 11 37.44 48.40 5.69
N LEU A 12 37.34 48.80 4.42
CA LEU A 12 36.77 47.92 3.35
C LEU A 12 37.81 46.95 2.76
N LEU A 13 39.08 47.31 2.73
CA LEU A 13 40.16 46.47 2.19
C LEU A 13 40.33 45.11 2.92
N PRO A 14 40.30 44.99 4.28
CA PRO A 14 40.40 43.69 4.94
C PRO A 14 39.19 42.80 4.73
N ILE A 15 38.01 43.32 4.59
CA ILE A 15 36.76 42.54 4.40
C ILE A 15 36.78 41.87 3.02
N HIS A 16 37.21 42.57 1.97
CA HIS A 16 37.31 41.98 0.63
C HIS A 16 38.45 40.95 0.50
N LEU A 17 39.57 41.14 1.19
CA LEU A 17 40.66 40.14 1.23
C LEU A 17 40.21 38.88 1.99
N TYR A 18 39.47 39.00 3.08
CA TYR A 18 38.93 37.87 3.84
C TYR A 18 37.89 37.07 3.05
N ALA A 19 36.94 37.75 2.40
CA ALA A 19 35.93 37.10 1.55
C ALA A 19 36.59 36.33 0.40
N ALA A 20 37.61 36.92 -0.27
CA ALA A 20 38.36 36.25 -1.32
C ALA A 20 39.12 35.01 -0.82
N GLN A 21 39.64 35.01 0.41
CA GLN A 21 40.35 33.87 0.99
C GLN A 21 39.33 32.71 1.33
N VAL A 22 38.16 33.01 1.82
CA VAL A 22 37.12 32.01 2.08
C VAL A 22 36.62 31.37 0.78
N ASP A 23 36.40 32.15 -0.27
CA ASP A 23 35.98 31.63 -1.59
C ASP A 23 37.08 30.72 -2.20
N VAL A 24 38.36 31.03 -2.04
CA VAL A 24 39.45 30.16 -2.49
C VAL A 24 39.47 28.82 -1.75
N LEU A 25 39.37 28.82 -0.43
CA LEU A 25 39.34 27.60 0.39
C LEU A 25 38.09 26.75 0.12
N ARG A 26 36.94 27.41 -0.09
CA ARG A 26 35.68 26.77 -0.50
C ARG A 26 35.85 26.07 -1.85
N GLU A 27 36.40 26.76 -2.87
CA GLU A 27 36.64 26.19 -4.20
C GLU A 27 37.61 24.99 -4.14
N GLN A 28 38.63 25.07 -3.31
CA GLN A 28 39.56 23.95 -3.08
C GLN A 28 38.77 22.72 -2.50
N ALA A 29 37.89 22.92 -1.56
CA ALA A 29 37.05 21.84 -1.02
C ALA A 29 36.15 21.22 -2.10
N ILE A 30 35.54 22.05 -2.97
CA ILE A 30 34.72 21.57 -4.10
C ILE A 30 35.58 20.76 -5.11
N GLN A 31 36.79 21.20 -5.40
CA GLN A 31 37.72 20.44 -6.27
C GLN A 31 38.10 19.09 -5.66
N ASN A 32 38.35 19.04 -4.34
CA ASN A 32 38.62 17.78 -3.63
C ASN A 32 37.38 16.83 -3.74
N TYR A 33 36.18 17.34 -3.60
CA TYR A 33 34.98 16.54 -3.79
C TYR A 33 34.86 16.00 -5.22
N ARG A 34 35.08 16.83 -6.24
CA ARG A 34 35.12 16.39 -7.66
C ARG A 34 36.18 15.38 -7.97
N ALA A 35 37.29 15.40 -7.23
CA ALA A 35 38.38 14.41 -7.31
C ALA A 35 38.08 13.12 -6.51
N GLY A 36 36.89 12.95 -5.93
CA GLY A 36 36.50 11.78 -5.14
C GLY A 36 37.01 11.81 -3.69
N GLN A 37 37.66 12.91 -3.25
CA GLN A 37 38.16 13.08 -1.89
C GLN A 37 37.07 13.67 -0.96
N THR A 38 35.93 13.00 -0.91
CA THR A 38 34.73 13.49 -0.21
C THR A 38 34.96 13.81 1.25
N GLN A 39 35.69 12.93 1.98
CA GLN A 39 35.92 13.11 3.41
C GLN A 39 36.77 14.35 3.71
N GLN A 40 37.78 14.62 2.85
CA GLN A 40 38.61 15.81 2.95
C GLN A 40 37.82 17.07 2.65
N ALA A 41 36.96 17.06 1.60
CA ALA A 41 36.09 18.16 1.24
C ALA A 41 35.11 18.53 2.37
N VAL A 42 34.47 17.52 2.94
CA VAL A 42 33.51 17.69 4.07
C VAL A 42 34.24 18.27 5.29
N SER A 43 35.42 17.77 5.65
CA SER A 43 36.19 18.27 6.78
C SER A 43 36.61 19.74 6.58
N GLN A 44 37.04 20.11 5.37
CA GLN A 44 37.38 21.51 5.05
C GLN A 44 36.16 22.45 5.14
N LEU A 45 35.03 22.05 4.58
CA LEU A 45 33.81 22.86 4.66
C LEU A 45 33.28 22.97 6.09
N ASP A 46 33.36 21.90 6.90
CA ASP A 46 32.97 21.93 8.32
C ASP A 46 33.84 22.90 9.11
N GLN A 47 35.15 22.90 8.89
CA GLN A 47 36.08 23.85 9.52
C GLN A 47 35.76 25.30 9.12
N LEU A 48 35.43 25.53 7.86
CA LEU A 48 35.02 26.86 7.39
C LEU A 48 33.69 27.28 8.01
N LEU A 49 32.70 26.40 8.08
CA LEU A 49 31.40 26.65 8.69
C LEU A 49 31.47 26.89 10.19
N ASN A 50 32.44 26.30 10.91
CA ASN A 50 32.69 26.64 12.32
C ASN A 50 33.15 28.09 12.52
N LYS A 51 33.82 28.68 11.50
CA LYS A 51 34.25 30.09 11.53
C LYS A 51 33.20 31.04 10.93
N TYR A 52 32.47 30.56 9.91
CA TYR A 52 31.51 31.35 9.11
C TYR A 52 30.16 30.63 9.03
N PRO A 53 29.45 30.45 10.15
CA PRO A 53 28.26 29.60 10.24
C PRO A 53 27.05 30.10 9.41
N HIS A 54 27.07 31.38 9.02
CA HIS A 54 25.99 32.00 8.23
C HIS A 54 26.34 32.22 6.76
N ASP A 55 27.50 31.75 6.31
CA ASP A 55 27.85 31.84 4.90
C ASP A 55 26.99 30.89 4.07
N GLN A 56 26.10 31.44 3.25
CA GLN A 56 25.09 30.70 2.53
C GLN A 56 25.68 29.81 1.44
N LYS A 57 26.82 30.19 0.85
CA LYS A 57 27.52 29.37 -0.16
C LYS A 57 28.18 28.15 0.48
N LEU A 58 28.85 28.34 1.61
CA LEU A 58 29.44 27.24 2.37
C LEU A 58 28.36 26.26 2.84
N LEU A 59 27.26 26.77 3.40
CA LEU A 59 26.12 25.93 3.81
C LEU A 59 25.56 25.14 2.65
N ALA A 60 25.37 25.78 1.49
CA ALA A 60 24.84 25.15 0.30
C ALA A 60 25.73 24.01 -0.21
N ASP A 61 27.05 24.26 -0.34
CA ASP A 61 27.99 23.26 -0.81
C ASP A 61 28.12 22.08 0.16
N TYR A 62 28.18 22.38 1.46
CA TYR A 62 28.23 21.35 2.49
C TYR A 62 26.99 20.43 2.44
N LEU A 63 25.81 21.02 2.47
CA LEU A 63 24.54 20.29 2.46
C LEU A 63 24.33 19.56 1.13
N PHE A 64 24.77 20.14 0.01
CA PHE A 64 24.71 19.49 -1.30
C PHE A 64 25.58 18.22 -1.32
N ILE A 65 26.81 18.29 -0.82
CA ILE A 65 27.71 17.12 -0.73
C ILE A 65 27.10 16.06 0.20
N MET A 66 26.61 16.45 1.37
CA MET A 66 26.00 15.52 2.31
C MET A 66 24.74 14.84 1.73
N SER A 67 23.96 15.57 0.94
CA SER A 67 22.82 15.01 0.20
C SER A 67 23.27 13.99 -0.85
N SER A 68 24.33 14.31 -1.61
CA SER A 68 24.89 13.41 -2.62
C SER A 68 25.45 12.12 -2.01
N GLU A 69 25.98 12.19 -0.80
CA GLU A 69 26.43 11.04 0.00
C GLU A 69 25.26 10.29 0.69
N LYS A 70 24.00 10.59 0.30
CA LYS A 70 22.78 9.98 0.84
C LYS A 70 22.68 10.07 2.37
N ARG A 71 23.09 11.20 2.95
CA ARG A 71 22.91 11.50 4.37
C ARG A 71 21.58 12.19 4.60
N ASP A 72 20.86 11.76 5.61
CA ASP A 72 19.61 12.43 6.04
C ASP A 72 19.94 13.80 6.63
N LEU A 73 19.59 14.86 5.91
CA LEU A 73 19.92 16.24 6.28
C LEU A 73 19.17 16.73 7.51
N THR A 74 18.09 16.10 7.96
CA THR A 74 17.44 16.45 9.23
C THR A 74 18.37 16.30 10.44
N ASN A 75 19.38 15.43 10.32
CA ASN A 75 20.41 15.24 11.36
C ASN A 75 21.44 16.40 11.43
N PHE A 76 21.39 17.34 10.48
CA PHE A 76 22.31 18.48 10.38
C PHE A 76 21.66 19.80 10.84
N SER A 77 20.81 19.73 11.85
CA SER A 77 20.02 20.87 12.37
C SER A 77 20.87 22.11 12.67
N ARG A 78 22.12 21.94 13.18
CA ARG A 78 23.07 23.04 13.45
C ARG A 78 23.40 23.89 12.22
N PHE A 79 23.31 23.32 11.02
CA PHE A 79 23.54 24.03 9.76
C PHE A 79 22.21 24.56 9.19
N LEU A 80 21.17 23.76 9.24
CA LEU A 80 19.85 24.13 8.71
C LEU A 80 19.28 25.39 9.37
N VAL A 81 19.51 25.62 10.66
CA VAL A 81 19.05 26.82 11.37
C VAL A 81 19.72 28.10 10.92
N ASN A 82 20.89 28.02 10.25
CA ASN A 82 21.64 29.16 9.78
C ASN A 82 21.31 29.55 8.32
N ILE A 83 20.40 28.83 7.66
CA ILE A 83 20.00 29.10 6.29
C ILE A 83 19.14 30.36 6.23
N ASN A 84 19.57 31.31 5.44
CA ASN A 84 18.76 32.44 4.97
C ASN A 84 18.06 32.05 3.66
N TYR A 85 16.76 31.91 3.69
CA TYR A 85 15.96 31.42 2.55
C TYR A 85 16.06 32.33 1.30
N VAL A 86 16.36 33.61 1.48
CA VAL A 86 16.49 34.57 0.39
C VAL A 86 17.86 34.44 -0.29
N ASP A 87 18.92 34.36 0.50
CA ASP A 87 20.30 34.37 0.04
C ASP A 87 20.87 32.96 -0.23
N PHE A 88 20.14 31.91 0.13
CA PHE A 88 20.57 30.53 -0.10
C PHE A 88 20.67 30.24 -1.60
N PRO A 89 21.81 29.70 -2.08
CA PRO A 89 22.03 29.47 -3.50
C PRO A 89 20.99 28.62 -4.18
N GLU A 90 20.51 29.04 -5.34
CA GLU A 90 19.41 28.39 -6.08
C GLU A 90 19.71 26.93 -6.42
N TYR A 91 20.98 26.63 -6.80
CA TYR A 91 21.40 25.28 -7.18
C TYR A 91 21.25 24.25 -6.05
N ALA A 92 21.23 24.68 -4.79
CA ALA A 92 21.15 23.79 -3.63
C ALA A 92 19.73 23.62 -3.06
N LYS A 93 18.76 24.47 -3.46
CA LYS A 93 17.38 24.43 -2.93
C LYS A 93 16.65 23.15 -3.27
N LEU A 94 16.59 22.78 -4.54
CA LEU A 94 15.89 21.56 -4.96
C LEU A 94 16.58 20.28 -4.44
N PRO A 95 17.92 20.13 -4.48
CA PRO A 95 18.60 19.01 -3.87
C PRO A 95 18.33 18.83 -2.37
N LEU A 96 18.26 19.94 -1.62
CA LEU A 96 17.94 19.90 -0.19
C LEU A 96 16.50 19.38 0.04
N ILE A 97 15.54 19.90 -0.71
CA ILE A 97 14.14 19.44 -0.64
C ILE A 97 14.01 17.98 -1.06
N GLN A 98 14.71 17.59 -2.15
CA GLN A 98 14.72 16.22 -2.63
C GLN A 98 15.29 15.26 -1.58
N ASN A 99 16.33 15.65 -0.85
CA ASN A 99 16.86 14.85 0.25
C ASN A 99 15.80 14.59 1.33
N PHE A 100 15.08 15.62 1.78
CA PHE A 100 13.99 15.41 2.75
C PHE A 100 12.92 14.47 2.22
N ARG A 101 12.60 14.54 0.92
CA ARG A 101 11.67 13.62 0.26
C ARG A 101 12.19 12.18 0.26
N ASP A 102 13.47 11.97 -0.10
CA ASP A 102 14.09 10.65 -0.21
C ASP A 102 14.12 9.92 1.15
N PHE A 103 14.27 10.68 2.24
CA PHE A 103 14.15 10.19 3.61
C PHE A 103 12.72 10.21 4.17
N LYS A 104 11.71 10.46 3.32
CA LYS A 104 10.28 10.46 3.67
C LYS A 104 9.86 11.53 4.69
N HIS A 105 10.64 12.59 4.84
CA HIS A 105 10.30 13.75 5.65
C HIS A 105 9.42 14.74 4.87
N PHE A 106 8.28 14.28 4.34
CA PHE A 106 7.43 15.04 3.42
C PHE A 106 6.98 16.38 3.97
N LYS A 107 6.58 16.43 5.26
CA LYS A 107 6.20 17.69 5.90
C LYS A 107 7.34 18.71 5.89
N THR A 108 8.54 18.29 6.26
CA THR A 108 9.74 19.13 6.21
C THR A 108 10.02 19.60 4.79
N ALA A 109 9.96 18.70 3.80
CA ALA A 109 10.15 19.03 2.39
C ALA A 109 9.15 20.09 1.90
N ILE A 110 7.88 19.97 2.27
CA ILE A 110 6.82 20.94 1.94
C ILE A 110 7.09 22.29 2.61
N ASP A 111 7.42 22.31 3.90
CA ASP A 111 7.71 23.54 4.64
C ASP A 111 8.89 24.31 4.02
N TRP A 112 9.95 23.61 3.65
CA TRP A 112 11.12 24.21 2.99
C TRP A 112 10.82 24.64 1.55
N SER A 113 10.01 23.87 0.83
CA SER A 113 9.53 24.27 -0.50
C SER A 113 8.79 25.60 -0.47
N ASN A 114 7.94 25.80 0.52
CA ASN A 114 7.20 27.05 0.70
C ASN A 114 8.13 28.20 1.11
N LYS A 115 9.08 27.98 2.01
CA LYS A 115 10.06 28.99 2.44
C LYS A 115 10.96 29.44 1.30
N PHE A 116 11.41 28.52 0.45
CA PHE A 116 12.19 28.84 -0.75
C PHE A 116 11.34 29.34 -1.91
N ASN A 117 10.01 29.23 -1.82
CA ASN A 117 9.07 29.62 -2.86
C ASN A 117 9.38 28.96 -4.22
N ILE A 118 9.72 27.64 -4.19
CA ILE A 118 10.15 26.89 -5.37
C ILE A 118 9.08 26.80 -6.47
N GLN A 119 7.79 26.94 -6.13
CA GLN A 119 6.65 26.91 -7.06
C GLN A 119 6.67 28.02 -8.11
N LYS A 120 7.60 28.95 -8.03
CA LYS A 120 7.83 29.94 -9.09
C LYS A 120 8.42 29.33 -10.37
N SER A 121 9.18 28.26 -10.23
CA SER A 121 9.69 27.47 -11.37
C SER A 121 8.76 26.30 -11.69
N VAL A 122 8.78 25.84 -12.95
CA VAL A 122 8.00 24.67 -13.38
C VAL A 122 8.45 23.42 -12.62
N ASP A 123 9.75 23.16 -12.55
CA ASP A 123 10.30 22.00 -11.82
C ASP A 123 9.98 22.04 -10.34
N GLY A 124 10.06 23.22 -9.71
CA GLY A 124 9.70 23.38 -8.31
C GLY A 124 8.20 23.12 -8.06
N ARG A 125 7.33 23.57 -8.97
CA ARG A 125 5.89 23.31 -8.89
C ARG A 125 5.57 21.82 -9.05
N ILE A 126 6.23 21.15 -9.99
CA ILE A 126 6.12 19.69 -10.18
C ILE A 126 6.59 18.97 -8.91
N LEU A 127 7.75 19.33 -8.36
CA LEU A 127 8.24 18.72 -7.11
C LEU A 127 7.26 18.94 -5.95
N LEU A 128 6.73 20.14 -5.80
CA LEU A 128 5.78 20.45 -4.73
C LEU A 128 4.46 19.68 -4.89
N SER A 129 3.96 19.49 -6.13
CA SER A 129 2.78 18.65 -6.39
C SER A 129 3.01 17.20 -6.02
N VAL A 130 4.19 16.65 -6.32
CA VAL A 130 4.59 15.28 -5.92
C VAL A 130 4.68 15.16 -4.41
N LEU A 131 5.28 16.13 -3.71
CA LEU A 131 5.40 16.13 -2.25
C LEU A 131 4.03 16.14 -1.56
N TYR A 132 3.09 16.96 -2.02
CA TYR A 132 1.72 16.94 -1.50
C TYR A 132 1.03 15.60 -1.77
N ALA A 133 1.23 15.03 -2.96
CA ALA A 133 0.66 13.73 -3.31
C ALA A 133 1.23 12.58 -2.43
N GLU A 134 2.54 12.56 -2.19
CA GLU A 134 3.20 11.59 -1.29
C GLU A 134 2.78 11.78 0.18
N ALA A 135 2.53 13.02 0.59
CA ALA A 135 1.99 13.33 1.92
C ALA A 135 0.48 13.04 2.05
N GLN A 136 -0.19 12.53 1.00
CA GLN A 136 -1.63 12.30 0.91
C GLN A 136 -2.48 13.59 1.07
N ASP A 137 -1.90 14.74 0.81
CA ASP A 137 -2.62 16.03 0.75
C ASP A 137 -3.16 16.24 -0.67
N VAL A 138 -4.24 15.54 -0.97
CA VAL A 138 -4.86 15.50 -2.30
C VAL A 138 -5.31 16.90 -2.77
N ALA A 139 -5.79 17.75 -1.85
CA ALA A 139 -6.31 19.06 -2.18
C ALA A 139 -5.19 19.98 -2.71
N ASN A 140 -4.09 20.08 -1.95
CA ASN A 140 -2.94 20.90 -2.35
C ASN A 140 -2.20 20.32 -3.56
N ALA A 141 -2.12 18.98 -3.69
CA ALA A 141 -1.56 18.34 -4.89
C ALA A 141 -2.34 18.74 -6.15
N LYS A 142 -3.68 18.64 -6.13
CA LYS A 142 -4.56 19.08 -7.24
C LYS A 142 -4.41 20.58 -7.57
N ASP A 143 -4.33 21.41 -6.54
CA ASP A 143 -4.14 22.85 -6.72
C ASP A 143 -2.82 23.15 -7.46
N GLN A 144 -1.71 22.50 -7.09
CA GLN A 144 -0.43 22.69 -7.77
C GLN A 144 -0.46 22.13 -9.20
N LEU A 145 -1.02 20.92 -9.40
CA LEU A 145 -1.14 20.30 -10.73
C LEU A 145 -1.97 21.15 -11.70
N SER A 146 -3.06 21.73 -11.25
CA SER A 146 -3.94 22.59 -12.08
C SER A 146 -3.24 23.83 -12.63
N LYS A 147 -2.13 24.26 -12.03
CA LYS A 147 -1.33 25.42 -12.41
C LYS A 147 -0.16 25.07 -13.35
N ILE A 148 -0.05 23.80 -13.77
CA ILE A 148 1.00 23.33 -14.68
C ILE A 148 0.45 23.27 -16.09
N ASP A 149 1.07 24.02 -17.02
CA ASP A 149 0.80 23.86 -18.45
C ASP A 149 1.63 22.68 -18.98
N ILE A 150 0.94 21.56 -19.26
CA ILE A 150 1.58 20.32 -19.72
C ILE A 150 2.12 20.39 -21.16
N LYS A 151 1.67 21.36 -21.98
CA LYS A 151 2.05 21.44 -23.41
C LYS A 151 3.53 21.78 -23.62
N GLY A 152 4.12 22.52 -22.69
CA GLY A 152 5.52 22.94 -22.77
C GLY A 152 6.50 22.05 -21.98
N LEU A 153 6.02 20.94 -21.38
CA LEU A 153 6.84 20.08 -20.54
C LEU A 153 7.68 19.10 -21.36
N THR A 154 8.87 18.79 -20.86
CA THR A 154 9.69 17.67 -21.35
C THR A 154 9.07 16.33 -20.95
N ALA A 155 9.46 15.25 -21.62
CA ALA A 155 8.98 13.90 -21.29
C ALA A 155 9.23 13.54 -19.82
N ASP A 156 10.40 13.87 -19.27
CA ASP A 156 10.73 13.62 -17.86
C ASP A 156 9.85 14.41 -16.88
N GLN A 157 9.50 15.64 -17.24
CA GLN A 157 8.57 16.45 -16.45
C GLN A 157 7.16 15.88 -16.50
N LEU A 158 6.69 15.47 -17.68
CA LEU A 158 5.40 14.81 -17.86
C LEU A 158 5.29 13.51 -17.03
N VAL A 159 6.34 12.69 -17.03
CA VAL A 159 6.39 11.47 -16.18
C VAL A 159 6.22 11.81 -14.70
N ARG A 160 6.88 12.85 -14.20
CA ARG A 160 6.73 13.28 -12.79
C ARG A 160 5.33 13.81 -12.49
N VAL A 161 4.70 14.51 -13.43
CA VAL A 161 3.31 14.98 -13.32
C VAL A 161 2.34 13.78 -13.31
N ALA A 162 2.52 12.81 -14.21
CA ALA A 162 1.73 11.59 -14.25
C ALA A 162 1.84 10.81 -12.93
N TYR A 163 3.05 10.69 -12.38
CA TYR A 163 3.27 10.07 -11.08
C TYR A 163 2.46 10.77 -9.96
N ALA A 164 2.44 12.10 -9.92
CA ALA A 164 1.64 12.85 -8.94
C ALA A 164 0.13 12.58 -9.11
N TYR A 165 -0.39 12.54 -10.34
CA TYR A 165 -1.79 12.17 -10.62
C TYR A 165 -2.12 10.76 -10.14
N ARG A 166 -1.23 9.80 -10.35
CA ARG A 166 -1.39 8.41 -9.91
C ARG A 166 -1.51 8.31 -8.38
N LEU A 167 -0.63 9.00 -7.65
CA LEU A 167 -0.64 9.02 -6.19
C LEU A 167 -1.93 9.56 -5.57
N ILE A 168 -2.60 10.50 -6.24
CA ILE A 168 -3.88 11.07 -5.78
C ILE A 168 -5.10 10.40 -6.42
N ASN A 169 -4.91 9.18 -6.95
CA ASN A 169 -5.96 8.37 -7.54
C ASN A 169 -6.71 9.03 -8.72
N LEU A 170 -5.97 9.67 -9.61
CA LEU A 170 -6.43 10.21 -10.89
C LEU A 170 -5.77 9.48 -12.07
N PRO A 171 -6.08 8.18 -12.27
CA PRO A 171 -5.36 7.33 -13.23
C PRO A 171 -5.60 7.73 -14.70
N VAL A 172 -6.73 8.36 -15.01
CA VAL A 172 -7.02 8.83 -16.37
C VAL A 172 -6.14 10.04 -16.74
N ASP A 173 -5.97 10.97 -15.81
CA ASP A 173 -5.09 12.13 -16.01
C ASP A 173 -3.63 11.71 -16.06
N ALA A 174 -3.22 10.74 -15.23
CA ALA A 174 -1.89 10.14 -15.26
C ALA A 174 -1.61 9.53 -16.63
N LEU A 175 -2.52 8.68 -17.14
CA LEU A 175 -2.38 8.03 -18.43
C LEU A 175 -2.28 9.02 -19.59
N ALA A 176 -3.16 10.04 -19.64
CA ALA A 176 -3.13 11.06 -20.68
C ALA A 176 -1.80 11.83 -20.68
N THR A 177 -1.26 12.11 -19.49
CA THR A 177 0.01 12.82 -19.31
C THR A 177 1.20 11.99 -19.76
N VAL A 178 1.27 10.71 -19.35
CA VAL A 178 2.38 9.83 -19.74
C VAL A 178 2.31 9.42 -21.21
N GLU A 179 1.12 9.33 -21.80
CA GLU A 179 0.96 9.13 -23.25
C GLU A 179 1.59 10.26 -24.05
N HIS A 180 1.44 11.50 -23.58
CA HIS A 180 2.12 12.66 -24.19
C HIS A 180 3.65 12.56 -24.03
N ALA A 181 4.16 12.10 -22.88
CA ALA A 181 5.59 11.84 -22.69
C ALA A 181 6.09 10.76 -23.67
N TYR A 182 5.32 9.69 -23.86
CA TYR A 182 5.67 8.62 -24.78
C TYR A 182 5.70 9.07 -26.26
N GLN A 183 4.79 9.96 -26.67
CA GLN A 183 4.81 10.55 -28.00
C GLN A 183 6.07 11.38 -28.26
N GLN A 184 6.62 12.05 -27.24
CA GLN A 184 7.88 12.79 -27.34
C GLN A 184 9.11 11.88 -27.38
N GLN A 185 9.11 10.79 -26.59
CA GLN A 185 10.25 9.87 -26.43
C GLN A 185 9.85 8.40 -26.51
N PRO A 186 9.38 7.89 -27.66
CA PRO A 186 8.86 6.51 -27.79
C PRO A 186 9.92 5.42 -27.61
N LYS A 187 11.21 5.78 -27.66
CA LYS A 187 12.34 4.84 -27.44
C LYS A 187 12.87 4.86 -26.00
N SER A 188 12.37 5.76 -25.16
CA SER A 188 12.79 5.82 -23.76
C SER A 188 12.19 4.65 -22.97
N SER A 189 13.03 3.78 -22.41
CA SER A 189 12.58 2.63 -21.62
C SER A 189 11.89 3.08 -20.31
N SER A 190 12.33 4.18 -19.70
CA SER A 190 11.69 4.74 -18.50
C SER A 190 10.30 5.29 -18.77
N VAL A 191 10.13 6.02 -19.88
CA VAL A 191 8.80 6.53 -20.30
C VAL A 191 7.87 5.37 -20.68
N LEU A 192 8.37 4.37 -21.39
CA LEU A 192 7.61 3.16 -21.72
C LEU A 192 7.13 2.45 -20.47
N GLN A 193 7.99 2.31 -19.47
CA GLN A 193 7.66 1.67 -18.20
C GLN A 193 6.51 2.39 -17.49
N GLU A 194 6.57 3.70 -17.37
CA GLU A 194 5.53 4.49 -16.74
C GLU A 194 4.20 4.40 -17.51
N TYR A 195 4.26 4.41 -18.85
CA TYR A 195 3.08 4.28 -19.68
C TYR A 195 2.41 2.91 -19.51
N VAL A 196 3.20 1.84 -19.45
CA VAL A 196 2.69 0.48 -19.20
C VAL A 196 2.05 0.39 -17.82
N TYR A 197 2.67 0.97 -16.78
CA TYR A 197 2.09 0.97 -15.43
C TYR A 197 0.75 1.71 -15.37
N ASP A 198 0.62 2.84 -16.05
CA ASP A 198 -0.65 3.57 -16.08
C ASP A 198 -1.73 2.85 -16.89
N LEU A 199 -1.36 2.15 -17.97
CA LEU A 199 -2.28 1.27 -18.70
C LEU A 199 -2.77 0.11 -17.83
N ILE A 200 -1.89 -0.51 -17.05
CA ILE A 200 -2.24 -1.56 -16.08
C ILE A 200 -3.20 -1.00 -15.02
N ALA A 201 -2.92 0.17 -14.50
CA ALA A 201 -3.71 0.80 -13.44
C ALA A 201 -5.18 1.04 -13.86
N ILE A 202 -5.44 1.30 -15.14
CA ILE A 202 -6.80 1.45 -15.67
C ILE A 202 -7.38 0.18 -16.29
N GLY A 203 -6.67 -0.97 -16.19
CA GLY A 203 -7.12 -2.25 -16.76
C GLY A 203 -6.97 -2.38 -18.27
N SER A 204 -6.21 -1.52 -18.94
CA SER A 204 -5.96 -1.57 -20.39
C SER A 204 -4.86 -2.58 -20.75
N TYR A 205 -4.98 -3.81 -20.29
CA TYR A 205 -3.96 -4.86 -20.43
C TYR A 205 -3.63 -5.17 -21.89
N LYS A 206 -4.63 -5.21 -22.77
CA LYS A 206 -4.42 -5.46 -24.20
C LYS A 206 -3.54 -4.40 -24.86
N LYS A 207 -3.78 -3.11 -24.57
CA LYS A 207 -2.95 -2.00 -25.11
C LYS A 207 -1.53 -2.07 -24.54
N ALA A 208 -1.38 -2.35 -23.24
CA ALA A 208 -0.07 -2.56 -22.62
C ALA A 208 0.70 -3.73 -23.25
N GLN A 209 0.05 -4.85 -23.49
CA GLN A 209 0.65 -6.02 -24.13
C GLN A 209 1.11 -5.71 -25.57
N GLN A 210 0.28 -5.06 -26.37
CA GLN A 210 0.62 -4.66 -27.75
C GLN A 210 1.84 -3.72 -27.77
N LEU A 211 1.88 -2.77 -26.84
CA LEU A 211 2.97 -1.81 -26.69
C LEU A 211 4.29 -2.52 -26.37
N LEU A 212 4.28 -3.45 -25.41
CA LEU A 212 5.46 -4.22 -25.01
C LEU A 212 5.92 -5.20 -26.09
N GLN A 213 4.98 -5.81 -26.83
CA GLN A 213 5.32 -6.70 -27.96
C GLN A 213 5.95 -5.96 -29.14
N ALA A 214 5.59 -4.67 -29.34
CA ALA A 214 6.17 -3.82 -30.38
C ALA A 214 7.51 -3.18 -29.94
N SER A 215 7.86 -3.26 -28.65
CA SER A 215 9.09 -2.68 -28.12
C SER A 215 10.28 -3.62 -28.24
N GLU A 216 11.49 -3.08 -28.11
CA GLU A 216 12.71 -3.87 -28.09
C GLU A 216 12.70 -4.88 -26.94
N LYS A 217 13.11 -6.12 -27.22
CA LYS A 217 13.20 -7.19 -26.22
C LYS A 217 14.43 -7.02 -25.33
N THR A 218 14.25 -6.27 -24.27
CA THR A 218 15.23 -6.10 -23.20
C THR A 218 14.80 -6.89 -21.96
N GLU A 219 15.70 -7.07 -21.00
CA GLU A 219 15.35 -7.66 -19.70
C GLU A 219 14.21 -6.88 -19.03
N GLN A 220 14.23 -5.55 -19.13
CA GLN A 220 13.19 -4.67 -18.58
C GLN A 220 11.83 -4.90 -19.24
N THR A 221 11.75 -5.03 -20.58
CA THR A 221 10.48 -5.30 -21.27
C THR A 221 9.94 -6.68 -20.95
N VAL A 222 10.81 -7.67 -20.73
CA VAL A 222 10.41 -9.00 -20.26
C VAL A 222 9.82 -8.94 -18.85
N GLN A 223 10.46 -8.23 -17.94
CA GLN A 223 9.93 -8.01 -16.56
C GLN A 223 8.58 -7.27 -16.58
N MET A 224 8.42 -6.28 -17.45
CA MET A 224 7.15 -5.58 -17.61
C MET A 224 6.03 -6.49 -18.14
N LEU A 225 6.34 -7.39 -19.09
CA LEU A 225 5.37 -8.39 -19.56
C LEU A 225 4.94 -9.35 -18.46
N GLN A 226 5.86 -9.79 -17.61
CA GLN A 226 5.55 -10.62 -16.43
C GLN A 226 4.67 -9.87 -15.42
N THR A 227 5.00 -8.63 -15.13
CA THR A 227 4.19 -7.75 -14.26
C THR A 227 2.78 -7.57 -14.82
N LEU A 228 2.66 -7.38 -16.13
CA LEU A 228 1.38 -7.28 -16.83
C LEU A 228 0.56 -8.55 -16.67
N GLN A 229 1.13 -9.72 -16.95
CA GLN A 229 0.46 -11.02 -16.84
C GLN A 229 -0.05 -11.29 -15.41
N VAL A 230 0.77 -10.99 -14.39
CA VAL A 230 0.36 -11.16 -12.99
C VAL A 230 -0.75 -10.18 -12.62
N SER A 231 -0.68 -8.92 -13.07
CA SER A 231 -1.71 -7.92 -12.79
C SER A 231 -3.04 -8.26 -13.46
N GLU A 232 -3.00 -8.77 -14.69
CA GLU A 232 -4.17 -9.26 -15.43
C GLU A 232 -4.79 -10.47 -14.71
N PHE A 233 -3.97 -11.42 -14.28
CA PHE A 233 -4.43 -12.58 -13.52
C PHE A 233 -5.12 -12.16 -12.20
N SER A 234 -4.50 -11.27 -11.42
CA SER A 234 -5.07 -10.72 -10.18
C SER A 234 -6.44 -10.07 -10.43
N GLN A 235 -6.56 -9.31 -11.52
CA GLN A 235 -7.82 -8.68 -11.90
C GLN A 235 -8.88 -9.72 -12.31
N HIS A 236 -8.48 -10.76 -13.04
CA HIS A 236 -9.40 -11.84 -13.43
C HIS A 236 -9.92 -12.62 -12.22
N ILE A 237 -9.08 -12.94 -11.22
CA ILE A 237 -9.52 -13.53 -9.95
C ILE A 237 -10.57 -12.66 -9.27
N ASN A 238 -10.31 -11.36 -9.10
CA ASN A 238 -11.23 -10.43 -8.45
C ASN A 238 -12.56 -10.30 -9.21
N ASN A 239 -12.51 -10.21 -10.53
CA ASN A 239 -13.69 -10.13 -11.38
C ASN A 239 -14.52 -11.42 -11.31
N ALA A 240 -13.87 -12.59 -11.37
CA ALA A 240 -14.54 -13.88 -11.28
C ALA A 240 -15.22 -14.08 -9.92
N ILE A 241 -14.59 -13.66 -8.82
CA ILE A 241 -15.18 -13.66 -7.47
C ILE A 241 -16.37 -12.71 -7.38
N ALA A 242 -16.26 -11.50 -7.92
CA ALA A 242 -17.35 -10.54 -7.94
C ALA A 242 -18.55 -11.08 -8.76
N ARG A 243 -18.26 -11.71 -9.90
CA ARG A 243 -19.28 -12.33 -10.75
C ARG A 243 -19.94 -13.50 -10.06
N TYR A 244 -19.19 -14.38 -9.37
CA TYR A 244 -19.76 -15.43 -8.54
C TYR A 244 -20.76 -14.87 -7.54
N LYS A 245 -20.39 -13.84 -6.77
CA LYS A 245 -21.27 -13.21 -5.78
C LYS A 245 -22.55 -12.64 -6.39
N TYR A 246 -22.46 -12.11 -7.61
CA TYR A 246 -23.62 -11.63 -8.35
C TYR A 246 -24.53 -12.80 -8.80
N LEU A 247 -23.97 -13.78 -9.49
CA LEU A 247 -24.73 -14.90 -10.05
C LEU A 247 -25.39 -15.78 -8.96
N ASN A 248 -24.70 -15.98 -7.84
CA ASN A 248 -25.24 -16.71 -6.70
C ASN A 248 -26.47 -16.00 -6.08
N ARG A 249 -26.47 -14.65 -6.02
CA ARG A 249 -27.63 -13.87 -5.60
C ARG A 249 -28.82 -14.00 -6.57
N GLU A 250 -28.55 -14.18 -7.85
CA GLU A 250 -29.59 -14.41 -8.88
C GLU A 250 -30.10 -15.87 -8.87
N GLY A 251 -29.62 -16.71 -7.95
CA GLY A 251 -30.09 -18.09 -7.77
C GLY A 251 -29.53 -19.11 -8.75
N LEU A 252 -28.42 -18.82 -9.44
CA LEU A 252 -27.72 -19.80 -10.27
C LEU A 252 -27.06 -20.87 -9.41
N SER A 253 -26.89 -22.06 -9.98
CA SER A 253 -26.16 -23.14 -9.33
C SER A 253 -24.71 -22.78 -9.07
N ASP A 254 -24.10 -23.40 -8.07
CA ASP A 254 -22.67 -23.22 -7.78
C ASP A 254 -21.78 -23.53 -8.96
N ALA A 255 -22.10 -24.56 -9.76
CA ALA A 255 -21.33 -24.91 -10.94
C ALA A 255 -21.32 -23.78 -11.99
N GLU A 256 -22.47 -23.15 -12.25
CA GLU A 256 -22.59 -22.02 -13.17
C GLU A 256 -21.93 -20.76 -12.61
N SER A 257 -22.12 -20.50 -11.32
CA SER A 257 -21.57 -19.32 -10.64
C SER A 257 -20.03 -19.36 -10.59
N PHE A 258 -19.41 -20.54 -10.41
CA PHE A 258 -17.97 -20.70 -10.36
C PHE A 258 -17.29 -20.92 -11.71
N ALA A 259 -18.02 -21.06 -12.80
CA ALA A 259 -17.44 -21.42 -14.11
C ALA A 259 -16.30 -20.48 -14.58
N GLU A 260 -16.45 -19.16 -14.33
CA GLU A 260 -15.40 -18.19 -14.68
C GLU A 260 -14.17 -18.32 -13.77
N LEU A 261 -14.38 -18.48 -12.46
CA LEU A 261 -13.29 -18.66 -11.49
C LEU A 261 -12.50 -19.96 -11.77
N ASP A 262 -13.19 -21.06 -12.07
CA ASP A 262 -12.55 -22.33 -12.42
C ASP A 262 -11.64 -22.16 -13.65
N LYS A 263 -12.09 -21.44 -14.67
CA LYS A 263 -11.28 -21.14 -15.87
C LYS A 263 -10.05 -20.29 -15.54
N VAL A 264 -10.20 -19.28 -14.68
CA VAL A 264 -9.07 -18.43 -14.24
C VAL A 264 -8.08 -19.25 -13.41
N LEU A 265 -8.54 -20.15 -12.54
CA LEU A 265 -7.68 -21.04 -11.76
C LEU A 265 -6.91 -22.04 -12.62
N GLU A 266 -7.50 -22.54 -13.71
CA GLU A 266 -6.78 -23.38 -14.69
C GLU A 266 -5.64 -22.58 -15.38
N GLN A 267 -5.89 -21.32 -15.72
CA GLN A 267 -4.84 -20.42 -16.24
C GLN A 267 -3.74 -20.21 -15.19
N GLY A 268 -4.13 -19.98 -13.93
CA GLY A 268 -3.21 -19.85 -12.81
C GLY A 268 -2.31 -21.07 -12.62
N GLN A 269 -2.87 -22.27 -12.74
CA GLN A 269 -2.08 -23.51 -12.67
C GLN A 269 -1.01 -23.59 -13.78
N LYS A 270 -1.36 -23.19 -15.01
CA LYS A 270 -0.40 -23.14 -16.13
C LYS A 270 0.69 -22.08 -15.88
N MET A 271 0.29 -20.90 -15.40
CA MET A 271 1.25 -19.84 -15.06
C MET A 271 2.21 -20.30 -13.95
N HIS A 272 1.71 -20.96 -12.91
CA HIS A 272 2.53 -21.50 -11.83
C HIS A 272 3.62 -22.46 -12.34
N GLN A 273 3.29 -23.31 -13.31
CA GLN A 273 4.26 -24.24 -13.92
C GLN A 273 5.32 -23.56 -14.79
N GLN A 274 5.04 -22.37 -15.30
CA GLN A 274 5.90 -21.64 -16.24
C GLN A 274 6.72 -20.53 -15.59
N MET A 275 6.24 -19.96 -14.48
CA MET A 275 6.93 -18.85 -13.80
C MET A 275 8.14 -19.35 -13.03
N ASN A 276 9.22 -18.58 -13.11
CA ASN A 276 10.39 -18.80 -12.28
C ASN A 276 10.11 -18.33 -10.85
N PRO A 277 10.31 -19.17 -9.81
CA PRO A 277 10.16 -18.75 -8.41
C PRO A 277 11.03 -17.57 -7.98
N SER A 278 12.12 -17.29 -8.70
CA SER A 278 12.99 -16.13 -8.47
C SER A 278 12.44 -14.82 -9.10
N ASP A 279 11.34 -14.88 -9.85
CA ASP A 279 10.71 -13.68 -10.43
C ASP A 279 10.16 -12.80 -9.30
N PRO A 280 10.42 -11.48 -9.30
CA PRO A 280 9.86 -10.55 -8.31
C PRO A 280 8.33 -10.58 -8.22
N ASN A 281 7.62 -10.92 -9.31
CA ASN A 281 6.17 -11.00 -9.36
C ASN A 281 5.61 -12.37 -8.93
N TYR A 282 6.47 -13.40 -8.76
CA TYR A 282 6.02 -14.76 -8.48
C TYR A 282 5.20 -14.85 -7.18
N LEU A 283 5.68 -14.26 -6.10
CA LEU A 283 4.96 -14.30 -4.82
C LEU A 283 3.60 -13.59 -4.90
N ARG A 284 3.53 -12.45 -5.59
CA ARG A 284 2.26 -11.73 -5.78
C ARG A 284 1.25 -12.60 -6.54
N PHE A 285 1.68 -13.18 -7.67
CA PHE A 285 0.87 -14.13 -8.43
C PHE A 285 0.38 -15.28 -7.53
N TYR A 286 1.30 -15.88 -6.79
CA TYR A 286 1.03 -17.06 -5.98
C TYR A 286 0.03 -16.78 -4.85
N TYR A 287 0.12 -15.63 -4.23
CA TYR A 287 -0.82 -15.20 -3.19
C TYR A 287 -2.26 -15.06 -3.74
N ASP A 288 -2.41 -14.45 -4.89
CA ASP A 288 -3.73 -14.30 -5.52
C ASP A 288 -4.27 -15.65 -6.01
N TYR A 289 -3.39 -16.55 -6.45
CA TYR A 289 -3.78 -17.92 -6.81
C TYR A 289 -4.28 -18.71 -5.60
N LEU A 290 -3.57 -18.65 -4.46
CA LEU A 290 -4.01 -19.29 -3.20
C LEU A 290 -5.36 -18.74 -2.73
N TYR A 291 -5.55 -17.42 -2.79
CA TYR A 291 -6.81 -16.78 -2.46
C TYR A 291 -7.97 -17.25 -3.36
N GLY A 292 -7.73 -17.35 -4.66
CA GLY A 292 -8.71 -17.87 -5.61
C GLY A 292 -9.06 -19.34 -5.37
N LEU A 293 -8.09 -20.18 -5.03
CA LEU A 293 -8.30 -21.60 -4.66
C LEU A 293 -9.15 -21.74 -3.42
N ASP A 294 -8.87 -20.95 -2.39
CA ASP A 294 -9.64 -20.92 -1.15
C ASP A 294 -11.08 -20.51 -1.42
N PHE A 295 -11.29 -19.38 -2.10
CA PHE A 295 -12.64 -18.90 -2.44
C PHE A 295 -13.45 -19.95 -3.23
N ARG A 296 -12.77 -20.75 -4.06
CA ARG A 296 -13.39 -21.89 -4.78
C ARG A 296 -13.66 -23.10 -3.88
N GLY A 297 -13.20 -23.11 -2.63
CA GLY A 297 -13.31 -24.25 -1.71
C GLY A 297 -12.31 -25.38 -2.02
N ARG A 298 -11.20 -25.10 -2.70
CA ARG A 298 -10.14 -26.08 -3.01
C ARG A 298 -9.10 -26.15 -1.87
N SER A 299 -9.57 -26.32 -0.64
CA SER A 299 -8.77 -26.22 0.59
C SER A 299 -7.53 -27.12 0.62
N LYS A 300 -7.65 -28.36 0.12
CA LYS A 300 -6.51 -29.28 0.02
C LYS A 300 -5.40 -28.71 -0.87
N ALA A 301 -5.78 -28.14 -2.02
CA ALA A 301 -4.83 -27.52 -2.95
C ALA A 301 -4.16 -26.29 -2.31
N VAL A 302 -4.90 -25.47 -1.54
CA VAL A 302 -4.30 -24.33 -0.80
C VAL A 302 -3.21 -24.82 0.15
N ILE A 303 -3.49 -25.84 0.95
CA ILE A 303 -2.53 -26.37 1.93
C ILE A 303 -1.30 -26.98 1.25
N GLU A 304 -1.49 -27.76 0.19
CA GLU A 304 -0.40 -28.35 -0.59
C GLU A 304 0.52 -27.27 -1.17
N ASN A 305 -0.07 -26.28 -1.82
CA ASN A 305 0.65 -25.15 -2.41
C ASN A 305 1.37 -24.32 -1.33
N PHE A 306 0.69 -23.97 -0.23
CA PHE A 306 1.33 -23.24 0.88
C PHE A 306 2.54 -24.00 1.44
N THR A 307 2.44 -25.32 1.59
CA THR A 307 3.55 -26.15 2.10
C THR A 307 4.76 -26.10 1.16
N GLN A 308 4.53 -26.06 -0.16
CA GLN A 308 5.61 -25.94 -1.16
C GLN A 308 6.30 -24.59 -1.14
N LEU A 309 5.57 -23.52 -0.77
CA LEU A 309 6.11 -22.16 -0.73
C LEU A 309 7.24 -22.00 0.29
N ASN A 310 7.25 -22.81 1.34
CA ASN A 310 8.25 -22.81 2.41
C ASN A 310 8.51 -21.42 3.04
N ILE A 311 7.47 -20.61 3.16
CA ILE A 311 7.49 -19.28 3.79
C ILE A 311 6.75 -19.41 5.13
N PRO A 312 7.31 -18.88 6.24
CA PRO A 312 6.60 -18.80 7.52
C PRO A 312 5.26 -18.05 7.37
N LEU A 313 4.20 -18.61 7.99
CA LEU A 313 2.85 -18.06 7.86
C LEU A 313 2.77 -16.57 8.20
N GLU A 314 3.46 -16.15 9.25
CA GLU A 314 3.45 -14.76 9.76
C GLU A 314 4.05 -13.74 8.78
N LYS A 315 4.82 -14.21 7.79
CA LYS A 315 5.39 -13.37 6.72
C LYS A 315 4.46 -13.19 5.53
N LEU A 316 3.36 -13.94 5.48
CA LEU A 316 2.39 -13.85 4.41
C LEU A 316 1.43 -12.67 4.62
N PRO A 317 0.88 -12.09 3.55
CA PRO A 317 -0.19 -11.11 3.63
C PRO A 317 -1.41 -11.63 4.42
N ALA A 318 -2.11 -10.76 5.12
CA ALA A 318 -3.24 -11.15 5.98
C ALA A 318 -4.30 -11.95 5.23
N TYR A 319 -4.70 -11.55 4.02
CA TYR A 319 -5.71 -12.27 3.22
C TYR A 319 -5.26 -13.69 2.83
N VAL A 320 -3.96 -13.92 2.64
CA VAL A 320 -3.41 -15.26 2.36
C VAL A 320 -3.40 -16.13 3.61
N ARG A 321 -3.02 -15.55 4.76
CA ARG A 321 -3.10 -16.24 6.05
C ARG A 321 -4.53 -16.66 6.39
N HIS A 322 -5.51 -15.81 6.05
CA HIS A 322 -6.92 -16.10 6.20
C HIS A 322 -7.34 -17.29 5.32
N ALA A 323 -7.03 -17.25 4.04
CA ALA A 323 -7.31 -18.35 3.11
C ALA A 323 -6.69 -19.69 3.58
N ILE A 324 -5.48 -19.66 4.14
CA ILE A 324 -4.83 -20.83 4.72
C ILE A 324 -5.53 -21.30 6.00
N ALA A 325 -5.99 -20.37 6.85
CA ALA A 325 -6.73 -20.70 8.07
C ALA A 325 -8.06 -21.38 7.76
N ASP A 326 -8.84 -20.82 6.83
CA ASP A 326 -10.11 -21.37 6.35
C ASP A 326 -9.90 -22.77 5.76
N SER A 327 -8.84 -22.93 4.96
CA SER A 327 -8.48 -24.21 4.37
C SER A 327 -8.07 -25.26 5.42
N TYR A 328 -7.34 -24.88 6.48
CA TYR A 328 -7.04 -25.79 7.57
C TYR A 328 -8.29 -26.23 8.33
N LEU A 329 -9.23 -25.30 8.54
CA LEU A 329 -10.49 -25.63 9.21
C LEU A 329 -11.33 -26.57 8.35
N ALA A 330 -11.46 -26.31 7.06
CA ALA A 330 -12.19 -27.15 6.11
C ALA A 330 -11.59 -28.57 6.00
N GLU A 331 -10.27 -28.71 6.14
CA GLU A 331 -9.56 -29.99 6.13
C GLU A 331 -9.43 -30.65 7.53
N GLN A 332 -10.29 -30.25 8.46
CA GLN A 332 -10.35 -30.80 9.82
C GLN A 332 -9.00 -30.78 10.57
N LYS A 333 -8.28 -29.66 10.43
CA LYS A 333 -7.02 -29.39 11.12
C LYS A 333 -7.15 -28.19 12.08
N PRO A 334 -8.06 -28.25 13.07
CA PRO A 334 -8.48 -27.09 13.85
C PRO A 334 -7.34 -26.46 14.66
N LYS A 335 -6.33 -27.21 15.09
CA LYS A 335 -5.13 -26.68 15.78
C LYS A 335 -4.31 -25.75 14.87
N LYS A 336 -4.17 -26.13 13.59
CA LYS A 336 -3.45 -25.31 12.61
C LYS A 336 -4.28 -24.09 12.20
N ALA A 337 -5.60 -24.27 12.04
CA ALA A 337 -6.54 -23.19 11.78
C ALA A 337 -6.52 -22.16 12.93
N GLU A 338 -6.64 -22.59 14.19
CA GLU A 338 -6.53 -21.72 15.36
C GLU A 338 -5.25 -20.89 15.36
N PHE A 339 -4.09 -21.52 15.11
CA PHE A 339 -2.82 -20.82 15.04
C PHE A 339 -2.86 -19.75 13.94
N ALA A 340 -3.33 -20.10 12.74
CA ALA A 340 -3.38 -19.18 11.61
C ALA A 340 -4.33 -17.98 11.84
N TYR A 341 -5.55 -18.23 12.36
CA TYR A 341 -6.49 -17.15 12.71
C TYR A 341 -5.92 -16.22 13.79
N LYS A 342 -5.24 -16.75 14.79
CA LYS A 342 -4.62 -15.94 15.86
C LYS A 342 -3.56 -14.95 15.31
N THR A 343 -2.85 -15.29 14.24
CA THR A 343 -1.92 -14.36 13.60
C THR A 343 -2.61 -13.14 12.98
N LEU A 344 -3.92 -13.21 12.75
CA LEU A 344 -4.72 -12.14 12.15
C LEU A 344 -5.29 -11.17 13.18
N LEU A 345 -5.43 -11.58 14.44
CA LEU A 345 -6.05 -10.74 15.48
C LEU A 345 -5.24 -9.48 15.79
N SER A 346 -3.93 -9.49 15.58
CA SER A 346 -3.04 -8.34 15.81
C SER A 346 -2.89 -7.41 14.61
N GLU A 347 -3.47 -7.78 13.46
CA GLU A 347 -3.37 -6.98 12.23
C GLU A 347 -4.26 -5.75 12.28
N LYS A 348 -3.68 -4.59 12.01
CA LYS A 348 -4.44 -3.34 11.96
C LYS A 348 -5.43 -3.36 10.79
N ASN A 349 -6.71 -3.16 11.10
CA ASN A 349 -7.81 -3.08 10.13
C ASN A 349 -8.15 -4.40 9.42
N TYR A 350 -7.66 -5.55 9.93
CA TYR A 350 -7.95 -6.81 9.27
C TYR A 350 -8.91 -7.73 10.02
N PRO A 351 -8.85 -7.96 11.35
CA PRO A 351 -9.79 -8.91 11.91
C PRO A 351 -11.21 -8.41 11.70
N ASP A 352 -11.91 -9.11 10.83
CA ASP A 352 -13.34 -8.97 10.59
C ASP A 352 -14.11 -10.14 11.25
N MET A 353 -15.42 -10.16 11.12
CA MET A 353 -16.25 -11.18 11.73
C MET A 353 -15.92 -12.58 11.22
N THR A 354 -15.42 -12.72 9.99
CA THR A 354 -15.07 -14.04 9.42
C THR A 354 -13.87 -14.67 10.12
N VAL A 355 -12.88 -13.87 10.53
CA VAL A 355 -11.73 -14.33 11.35
C VAL A 355 -12.20 -14.84 12.70
N TYR A 356 -13.06 -14.09 13.39
CA TYR A 356 -13.61 -14.50 14.68
C TYR A 356 -14.47 -15.74 14.56
N THR A 357 -15.29 -15.86 13.50
CA THR A 357 -16.09 -17.03 13.20
C THR A 357 -15.24 -18.25 12.97
N GLY A 358 -14.20 -18.15 12.15
CA GLY A 358 -13.28 -19.26 11.89
C GLY A 358 -12.52 -19.70 13.15
N LEU A 359 -12.05 -18.75 13.95
CA LEU A 359 -11.39 -19.04 15.23
C LEU A 359 -12.35 -19.72 16.22
N TYR A 360 -13.61 -19.23 16.29
CA TYR A 360 -14.64 -19.83 17.11
C TYR A 360 -14.86 -21.32 16.76
N TYR A 361 -15.07 -21.62 15.47
CA TYR A 361 -15.22 -23.02 15.03
C TYR A 361 -13.95 -23.86 15.26
N SER A 362 -12.78 -23.25 15.12
CA SER A 362 -11.52 -23.94 15.47
C SER A 362 -11.45 -24.35 16.94
N TYR A 363 -12.04 -23.56 17.85
CA TYR A 363 -12.16 -23.93 19.26
C TYR A 363 -13.22 -25.01 19.49
N ILE A 364 -14.38 -24.90 18.86
CA ILE A 364 -15.46 -25.89 18.98
C ILE A 364 -14.99 -27.28 18.53
N GLU A 365 -14.31 -27.38 17.38
CA GLU A 365 -13.79 -28.65 16.87
C GLU A 365 -12.65 -29.27 17.75
N GLN A 366 -12.11 -28.49 18.66
CA GLN A 366 -11.13 -28.94 19.66
C GLN A 366 -11.74 -29.14 21.05
N GLU A 367 -13.07 -28.99 21.19
CA GLU A 367 -13.78 -29.04 22.48
C GLU A 367 -13.31 -27.96 23.48
N LYS A 368 -12.73 -26.85 22.97
CA LYS A 368 -12.27 -25.71 23.76
C LYS A 368 -13.42 -24.72 24.01
N TYR A 369 -14.48 -25.19 24.66
CA TYR A 369 -15.71 -24.42 24.84
C TYR A 369 -15.51 -23.15 25.66
N LYS A 370 -14.60 -23.18 26.64
CA LYS A 370 -14.28 -22.02 27.47
C LYS A 370 -13.60 -20.90 26.67
N GLU A 371 -12.67 -21.27 25.80
CA GLU A 371 -12.01 -20.32 24.89
C GLU A 371 -12.99 -19.78 23.86
N ALA A 372 -13.90 -20.59 23.36
CA ALA A 372 -14.97 -20.17 22.46
C ALA A 372 -15.90 -19.14 23.14
N GLU A 373 -16.30 -19.36 24.38
CA GLU A 373 -17.12 -18.44 25.17
C GLU A 373 -16.39 -17.11 25.44
N GLN A 374 -15.11 -17.18 25.79
CA GLN A 374 -14.29 -15.98 25.99
C GLN A 374 -14.14 -15.16 24.70
N LEU A 375 -13.96 -15.83 23.56
CA LEU A 375 -13.91 -15.18 22.25
C LEU A 375 -15.23 -14.45 21.93
N LEU A 376 -16.38 -15.06 22.18
CA LEU A 376 -17.69 -14.41 21.98
C LEU A 376 -17.86 -13.20 22.89
N ALA A 377 -17.41 -13.25 24.14
CA ALA A 377 -17.43 -12.12 25.04
C ALA A 377 -16.51 -10.98 24.62
N GLU A 378 -15.40 -11.27 23.93
CA GLU A 378 -14.51 -10.27 23.32
C GLU A 378 -15.20 -9.63 22.12
N VAL A 379 -15.78 -10.40 21.22
CA VAL A 379 -16.49 -9.92 20.04
C VAL A 379 -17.65 -9.01 20.43
N ASP A 380 -18.41 -9.35 21.48
CA ASP A 380 -19.52 -8.54 22.01
C ASP A 380 -19.07 -7.13 22.40
N ARG A 381 -17.85 -7.00 22.95
CA ARG A 381 -17.24 -5.71 23.30
C ARG A 381 -16.76 -4.94 22.07
N LEU A 382 -16.35 -5.62 21.01
CA LEU A 382 -15.79 -5.01 19.80
C LEU A 382 -16.86 -4.52 18.83
N ILE A 383 -18.00 -5.22 18.71
CA ILE A 383 -19.08 -4.88 17.77
C ILE A 383 -19.52 -3.41 17.84
N PRO A 384 -19.73 -2.78 19.02
CA PRO A 384 -20.10 -1.39 19.10
C PRO A 384 -19.04 -0.42 18.58
N THR A 385 -17.76 -0.84 18.53
CA THR A 385 -16.63 -0.02 18.08
C THR A 385 -16.34 -0.14 16.59
N TYR A 386 -16.91 -1.15 15.92
CA TYR A 386 -16.82 -1.27 14.47
C TYR A 386 -17.46 -0.06 13.81
N LYS A 387 -16.62 0.78 13.20
CA LYS A 387 -17.10 1.87 12.35
C LYS A 387 -17.68 1.26 11.10
N TYR A 388 -18.98 1.14 11.08
CA TYR A 388 -19.74 0.77 9.89
C TYR A 388 -19.31 1.67 8.73
N SER A 389 -18.85 1.08 7.62
CA SER A 389 -18.63 1.87 6.42
C SER A 389 -19.96 2.53 6.08
N GLN A 390 -19.98 3.86 6.07
CA GLN A 390 -21.17 4.65 5.72
C GLN A 390 -21.39 4.56 4.19
N ALA A 391 -21.66 3.39 3.68
CA ALA A 391 -22.19 3.23 2.34
C ALA A 391 -23.59 3.83 2.34
N LYS A 392 -23.77 4.94 1.64
CA LYS A 392 -25.08 5.58 1.45
C LYS A 392 -26.06 4.55 0.90
N GLY A 393 -27.11 4.24 1.68
CA GLY A 393 -28.20 3.38 1.24
C GLY A 393 -28.32 2.00 1.90
N VAL A 394 -27.44 1.65 2.82
CA VAL A 394 -27.61 0.41 3.62
C VAL A 394 -28.47 0.71 4.84
N ASP A 395 -29.52 -0.10 5.02
CA ASP A 395 -30.35 -0.05 6.22
C ASP A 395 -29.48 -0.23 7.46
N LYS A 396 -29.48 0.75 8.37
CA LYS A 396 -28.70 0.76 9.60
C LYS A 396 -29.06 -0.36 10.58
N THR A 397 -30.10 -1.13 10.31
CA THR A 397 -30.59 -2.21 11.16
C THR A 397 -30.05 -3.58 10.77
N SER A 398 -29.51 -3.76 9.56
CA SER A 398 -28.90 -5.00 9.09
C SER A 398 -27.42 -4.77 8.77
N HIS A 399 -26.55 -5.19 9.70
CA HIS A 399 -25.11 -5.23 9.44
C HIS A 399 -24.67 -6.70 9.40
N PRO A 400 -23.99 -7.16 8.33
CA PRO A 400 -23.56 -8.56 8.21
C PRO A 400 -22.80 -9.07 9.45
N ASP A 401 -21.87 -8.30 9.98
CA ASP A 401 -21.06 -8.70 11.15
C ASP A 401 -21.93 -8.88 12.41
N ARG A 402 -22.97 -8.07 12.57
CA ARG A 402 -23.89 -8.21 13.70
C ARG A 402 -24.78 -9.44 13.56
N ASP A 403 -25.23 -9.74 12.36
CA ASP A 403 -26.05 -10.91 12.07
C ASP A 403 -25.25 -12.19 12.26
N ASP A 404 -24.00 -12.21 11.81
CA ASP A 404 -23.08 -13.32 12.03
C ASP A 404 -22.78 -13.54 13.52
N TYR A 405 -22.61 -12.46 14.29
CA TYR A 405 -22.43 -12.54 15.75
C TYR A 405 -23.67 -13.11 16.45
N ILE A 406 -24.88 -12.64 16.05
CA ILE A 406 -26.14 -13.16 16.58
C ILE A 406 -26.28 -14.66 16.28
N ALA A 407 -25.90 -15.07 15.07
CA ALA A 407 -25.91 -16.48 14.67
C ALA A 407 -24.93 -17.29 15.52
N LEU A 408 -23.72 -16.77 15.75
CA LEU A 408 -22.74 -17.45 16.62
C LEU A 408 -23.22 -17.60 18.06
N GLN A 409 -23.85 -16.58 18.66
CA GLN A 409 -24.41 -16.69 20.01
C GLN A 409 -25.45 -17.79 20.13
N GLY A 410 -26.41 -17.83 19.16
CA GLY A 410 -27.44 -18.86 19.14
C GLY A 410 -26.88 -20.25 18.90
N MET A 411 -25.90 -20.40 18.01
CA MET A 411 -25.23 -21.68 17.75
C MET A 411 -24.39 -22.14 18.92
N HIS A 412 -23.75 -21.24 19.67
CA HIS A 412 -23.01 -21.58 20.89
C HIS A 412 -23.93 -22.22 21.94
N LEU A 413 -25.13 -21.67 22.14
CA LEU A 413 -26.14 -22.29 23.01
C LEU A 413 -26.52 -23.70 22.52
N ALA A 414 -26.66 -23.88 21.21
CA ALA A 414 -26.98 -25.19 20.63
C ALA A 414 -25.84 -26.20 20.80
N TYR A 415 -24.59 -25.84 20.58
CA TYR A 415 -23.43 -26.69 20.80
C TYR A 415 -23.22 -27.06 22.28
N ALA A 416 -23.53 -26.11 23.18
CA ALA A 416 -23.55 -26.37 24.62
C ALA A 416 -24.76 -27.23 25.09
N ASN A 417 -25.55 -27.77 24.15
CA ASN A 417 -26.73 -28.60 24.40
C ASN A 417 -27.90 -27.83 25.07
N HIS A 418 -27.92 -26.51 24.97
CA HIS A 418 -29.01 -25.65 25.43
C HIS A 418 -30.01 -25.35 24.30
N LEU A 419 -30.55 -26.40 23.67
CA LEU A 419 -31.35 -26.32 22.46
C LEU A 419 -32.59 -25.44 22.61
N ASP A 420 -33.30 -25.48 23.76
CA ASP A 420 -34.47 -24.64 24.02
C ASP A 420 -34.10 -23.15 24.11
N GLN A 421 -32.90 -22.83 24.63
CA GLN A 421 -32.44 -21.46 24.70
C GLN A 421 -31.98 -20.97 23.32
N ALA A 422 -31.33 -21.82 22.56
CA ALA A 422 -30.91 -21.54 21.18
C ALA A 422 -32.12 -21.26 20.28
N GLU A 423 -33.17 -22.09 20.37
CA GLU A 423 -34.39 -21.91 19.62
C GLU A 423 -35.08 -20.57 19.96
N LYS A 424 -35.29 -20.28 21.25
CA LYS A 424 -35.83 -19.00 21.69
C LYS A 424 -35.01 -17.78 21.22
N HIS A 425 -33.67 -17.95 21.23
CA HIS A 425 -32.76 -16.90 20.71
C HIS A 425 -33.05 -16.66 19.24
N PHE A 426 -33.06 -17.68 18.39
CA PHE A 426 -33.29 -17.53 16.97
C PHE A 426 -34.71 -17.09 16.63
N GLN A 427 -35.77 -17.61 17.30
CA GLN A 427 -37.15 -17.18 17.12
C GLN A 427 -37.27 -15.66 17.32
N LYS A 428 -36.76 -15.16 18.47
CA LYS A 428 -36.79 -13.71 18.76
C LYS A 428 -36.07 -12.90 17.69
N LYS A 429 -34.98 -13.42 17.13
CA LYS A 429 -34.20 -12.72 16.11
C LYS A 429 -34.83 -12.76 14.73
N VAL A 430 -35.44 -13.87 14.36
CA VAL A 430 -36.25 -13.99 13.13
C VAL A 430 -37.47 -13.09 13.17
N GLU A 431 -38.14 -12.93 14.31
CA GLU A 431 -39.24 -11.95 14.47
C GLU A 431 -38.75 -10.51 14.20
N GLN A 432 -37.54 -10.16 14.61
CA GLN A 432 -36.95 -8.84 14.40
C GLN A 432 -36.44 -8.62 12.95
N ALA A 433 -36.04 -9.70 12.26
CA ALA A 433 -35.47 -9.68 10.91
C ALA A 433 -36.03 -10.85 10.08
N PRO A 434 -37.29 -10.86 9.70
CA PRO A 434 -37.98 -11.99 9.08
C PRO A 434 -37.50 -12.34 7.67
N ALA A 435 -36.74 -11.47 7.04
CA ALA A 435 -36.12 -11.71 5.73
C ALA A 435 -34.65 -12.21 5.82
N ASN A 436 -34.10 -12.39 7.03
CA ASN A 436 -32.73 -12.84 7.21
C ASN A 436 -32.63 -14.36 7.09
N GLU A 437 -32.25 -14.85 5.91
CA GLU A 437 -32.11 -16.28 5.59
C GLU A 437 -31.16 -17.02 6.51
N SER A 438 -30.09 -16.40 6.95
CA SER A 438 -29.11 -17.02 7.87
C SER A 438 -29.75 -17.36 9.23
N LEU A 439 -30.51 -16.43 9.78
CA LEU A 439 -31.23 -16.64 11.05
C LEU A 439 -32.31 -17.70 10.91
N ILE A 440 -33.07 -17.70 9.80
CA ILE A 440 -34.11 -18.68 9.50
C ILE A 440 -33.47 -20.08 9.37
N ASN A 441 -32.39 -20.20 8.64
CA ASN A 441 -31.70 -21.47 8.45
C ASN A 441 -31.11 -22.02 9.75
N ASN A 442 -30.57 -21.16 10.62
CA ASN A 442 -30.06 -21.59 11.93
C ASN A 442 -31.21 -22.00 12.87
N LEU A 443 -32.35 -21.28 12.86
CA LEU A 443 -33.56 -21.71 13.60
C LEU A 443 -33.99 -23.09 13.16
N ALA A 444 -34.19 -23.32 11.87
CA ALA A 444 -34.57 -24.64 11.34
C ALA A 444 -33.54 -25.75 11.65
N ARG A 445 -32.26 -25.41 11.77
CA ARG A 445 -31.21 -26.35 12.19
C ARG A 445 -31.39 -26.73 13.66
N VAL A 446 -31.58 -25.76 14.53
CA VAL A 446 -31.80 -26.00 15.99
C VAL A 446 -33.06 -26.77 16.25
N GLU A 447 -34.19 -26.47 15.55
CA GLU A 447 -35.42 -27.22 15.64
C GLU A 447 -35.23 -28.70 15.27
N ARG A 448 -34.53 -28.97 14.16
CA ARG A 448 -34.20 -30.34 13.76
C ARG A 448 -33.32 -31.08 14.80
N TRP A 449 -32.36 -30.40 15.41
CA TRP A 449 -31.53 -31.02 16.47
C TRP A 449 -32.34 -31.33 17.73
N ARG A 450 -33.34 -30.51 18.04
CA ARG A 450 -34.25 -30.74 19.16
C ARG A 450 -35.17 -31.94 18.93
N GLU A 451 -35.66 -32.10 17.71
CA GLU A 451 -36.52 -33.25 17.35
C GLU A 451 -35.73 -34.59 17.25
N LYS A 452 -34.48 -34.52 16.83
CA LYS A 452 -33.63 -35.71 16.60
C LYS A 452 -32.28 -35.59 17.27
N PRO A 453 -32.19 -35.56 18.60
CA PRO A 453 -30.96 -35.27 19.31
C PRO A 453 -29.87 -36.35 19.10
N LEU A 454 -30.23 -37.61 18.79
CA LEU A 454 -29.27 -38.68 18.51
C LEU A 454 -28.60 -38.53 17.12
N GLU A 455 -29.27 -37.99 16.13
CA GLU A 455 -28.70 -37.71 14.81
C GLU A 455 -27.82 -36.43 14.85
N ALA A 456 -28.21 -35.44 15.63
CA ALA A 456 -27.42 -34.25 15.85
C ALA A 456 -26.06 -34.56 16.53
N LYS A 457 -26.02 -35.46 17.53
CA LYS A 457 -24.78 -35.91 18.17
C LYS A 457 -23.85 -36.70 17.25
N LYS A 458 -24.37 -37.33 16.17
CA LYS A 458 -23.52 -38.01 15.16
C LYS A 458 -22.85 -37.03 14.19
N GLN A 459 -23.47 -35.90 13.93
CA GLN A 459 -22.92 -34.87 13.05
C GLN A 459 -21.90 -33.97 13.79
N PHE A 460 -22.04 -33.84 15.10
CA PHE A 460 -21.16 -33.08 15.98
C PHE A 460 -20.89 -33.93 17.24
N PRO A 461 -19.92 -34.85 17.20
CA PRO A 461 -19.50 -35.56 18.41
C PRO A 461 -19.00 -34.54 19.41
N GLY A 462 -19.73 -34.33 20.49
CA GLY A 462 -19.49 -33.42 21.58
C GLY A 462 -18.32 -33.78 22.45
#